data_659cbae0a7bdef6ccbc4ec5dea532a39
#
_entry.id   659cbae0a7bdef6ccbc4ec5dea532a39
#
_cell.length_a   1.000
_cell.length_b   1.000
_cell.length_c   1.000
_cell.angle_alpha   90.00
_cell.angle_beta   90.00
_cell.angle_gamma   90.00
#
_symmetry.space_group_name_H-M   'P 1'
#
loop_
_entity.id
_entity.type
_entity.pdbx_description
1 polymer ?
#
loop_
_entity_poly.entity_id
_entity_poly.type
_entity_poly.pdbx_seq_one_letter_code
_entity_poly.pdbx_strand_id
1 'polypeptide(L)'
;MHSTPGEQKLSGEVRHGDAFDLIGGLLDRSVDLILTSPPYWGLRTYGLDGTMEFAGSAVRGGGSAPEPPSYESYRDAGGILGLEPFPEWYISHLVEFFAGASRVLKRAGSLWINLGDTYFARWASIRDQGRQGYSEGRTRRRAPAGGYRHEKQLLLIPARFAIAMQDAGWILRNDLIWAKPAPLPRPESDRLKLSHEHWFHFVHRQPSARPKYYYDLSGSEEGGRDVIICAPTAGRAGHSAAFPPAVIRPRILSSSPPAGLVLDPFCGTGRALTESLELQRNALGFELSEVYAAVAESAVRASLADLAAKGHCSVGHSDVGCHQ
;
A
#
# COMPACT_ATOMS: atom_id res chain seq x y z
N MET A 1 -32.16 8.28 -31.26
CA MET A 1 -31.21 7.15 -31.39
C MET A 1 -30.34 7.15 -30.11
N HIS A 2 -30.72 6.37 -29.11
CA HIS A 2 -29.87 6.19 -27.92
C HIS A 2 -28.82 5.14 -28.28
N SER A 3 -27.61 5.58 -28.44
CA SER A 3 -26.45 4.67 -28.51
C SER A 3 -26.36 3.89 -27.18
N THR A 4 -26.48 2.59 -27.28
CA THR A 4 -26.14 1.65 -26.18
C THR A 4 -24.78 2.01 -25.68
N PRO A 5 -24.54 2.14 -24.31
CA PRO A 5 -23.23 2.32 -23.80
C PRO A 5 -22.39 1.09 -24.18
N GLY A 6 -21.38 1.29 -25.03
CA GLY A 6 -20.45 0.21 -25.39
C GLY A 6 -19.87 -0.37 -24.11
N GLU A 7 -19.87 -1.70 -23.99
CA GLU A 7 -19.20 -2.43 -22.90
C GLU A 7 -17.75 -1.97 -22.82
N GLN A 8 -17.44 -1.18 -21.81
CA GLN A 8 -16.10 -0.68 -21.60
C GLN A 8 -15.27 -1.85 -21.04
N LYS A 9 -14.42 -2.43 -21.90
CA LYS A 9 -13.56 -3.55 -21.53
C LYS A 9 -12.64 -3.12 -20.40
N LEU A 10 -12.72 -3.79 -19.26
CA LEU A 10 -11.82 -3.57 -18.13
C LEU A 10 -10.38 -3.96 -18.49
N SER A 11 -9.45 -3.22 -17.94
CA SER A 11 -8.01 -3.47 -18.07
C SER A 11 -7.35 -3.69 -16.71
N GLY A 12 -6.43 -4.61 -16.67
CA GLY A 12 -5.57 -4.85 -15.51
C GLY A 12 -4.13 -5.10 -15.97
N GLU A 13 -3.19 -4.41 -15.36
CA GLU A 13 -1.77 -4.47 -15.71
C GLU A 13 -0.91 -4.52 -14.45
N VAL A 14 0.17 -5.26 -14.49
CA VAL A 14 1.24 -5.25 -13.49
C VAL A 14 2.54 -4.91 -14.17
N ARG A 15 3.31 -3.99 -13.61
CA ARG A 15 4.65 -3.61 -14.09
C ARG A 15 5.68 -3.98 -13.04
N HIS A 16 6.65 -4.77 -13.45
CA HIS A 16 7.82 -5.09 -12.63
C HIS A 16 8.82 -3.94 -12.66
N GLY A 17 9.26 -3.48 -11.47
CA GLY A 17 10.26 -2.43 -11.33
C GLY A 17 10.06 -1.55 -10.10
N ASP A 18 10.96 -0.59 -9.93
CA ASP A 18 10.88 0.39 -8.85
C ASP A 18 9.71 1.37 -9.08
N ALA A 19 8.89 1.53 -8.06
CA ALA A 19 7.70 2.39 -8.12
C ALA A 19 8.04 3.87 -8.42
N PHE A 20 9.20 4.37 -7.96
CA PHE A 20 9.65 5.73 -8.24
C PHE A 20 9.94 5.95 -9.72
N ASP A 21 10.49 4.95 -10.41
CA ASP A 21 10.74 5.02 -11.86
C ASP A 21 9.44 4.86 -12.64
N LEU A 22 8.63 3.85 -12.27
CA LEU A 22 7.43 3.49 -12.99
C LEU A 22 6.35 4.58 -12.93
N ILE A 23 6.24 5.30 -11.80
CA ILE A 23 5.29 6.41 -11.65
C ILE A 23 5.61 7.56 -12.61
N GLY A 24 6.90 7.78 -12.92
CA GLY A 24 7.37 8.78 -13.87
C GLY A 24 6.83 8.60 -15.27
N GLY A 25 6.60 7.35 -15.69
CA GLY A 25 6.08 6.99 -17.01
C GLY A 25 4.56 7.11 -17.17
N LEU A 26 3.81 7.43 -16.12
CA LEU A 26 2.37 7.62 -16.21
C LEU A 26 1.99 9.02 -16.67
N LEU A 27 0.86 9.11 -17.37
CA LEU A 27 0.28 10.40 -17.76
C LEU A 27 -0.23 11.17 -16.53
N ASP A 28 -0.11 12.49 -16.61
CA ASP A 28 -0.68 13.39 -15.60
C ASP A 28 -2.18 13.16 -15.45
N ARG A 29 -2.67 13.16 -14.22
CA ARG A 29 -4.09 13.08 -13.91
C ARG A 29 -4.81 11.91 -14.59
N SER A 30 -4.14 10.76 -14.67
CA SER A 30 -4.69 9.54 -15.26
C SER A 30 -5.35 8.61 -14.22
N VAL A 31 -4.94 8.69 -12.95
CA VAL A 31 -5.34 7.79 -11.86
C VAL A 31 -6.49 8.38 -11.04
N ASP A 32 -7.54 7.60 -10.80
CA ASP A 32 -8.68 8.01 -9.96
C ASP A 32 -8.42 7.75 -8.48
N LEU A 33 -7.78 6.63 -8.18
CA LEU A 33 -7.48 6.21 -6.81
C LEU A 33 -6.08 5.59 -6.73
N ILE A 34 -5.26 6.04 -5.79
CA ILE A 34 -4.10 5.30 -5.33
C ILE A 34 -4.49 4.61 -4.02
N LEU A 35 -4.37 3.28 -3.97
CA LEU A 35 -4.69 2.48 -2.78
C LEU A 35 -3.56 1.49 -2.55
N THR A 36 -2.84 1.62 -1.43
CA THR A 36 -1.58 0.90 -1.27
C THR A 36 -1.17 0.68 0.19
N SER A 37 -0.25 -0.25 0.37
CA SER A 37 0.56 -0.42 1.58
C SER A 37 2.03 -0.47 1.18
N PRO A 38 2.79 0.59 1.37
CA PRO A 38 4.22 0.57 1.08
C PRO A 38 4.94 -0.44 1.97
N PRO A 39 6.17 -0.85 1.61
CA PRO A 39 7.00 -1.69 2.47
C PRO A 39 7.15 -1.07 3.85
N TYR A 40 6.82 -1.82 4.92
CA TYR A 40 6.94 -1.30 6.29
C TYR A 40 8.39 -1.26 6.75
N TRP A 41 8.74 -0.21 7.44
CA TRP A 41 10.10 -0.01 7.93
C TRP A 41 10.61 -1.17 8.79
N GLY A 42 11.73 -1.77 8.35
CA GLY A 42 12.45 -2.81 9.08
C GLY A 42 11.80 -4.18 9.12
N LEU A 43 10.79 -4.47 8.28
CA LEU A 43 10.07 -5.75 8.35
C LEU A 43 10.52 -6.80 7.34
N ARG A 44 10.92 -6.45 6.11
CA ARG A 44 11.22 -7.42 5.03
C ARG A 44 12.29 -6.93 4.07
N THR A 45 13.09 -7.87 3.53
CA THR A 45 14.04 -7.63 2.44
C THR A 45 13.43 -7.88 1.07
N TYR A 46 12.25 -8.49 0.98
CA TYR A 46 11.59 -8.90 -0.27
C TYR A 46 12.46 -9.80 -1.18
N GLY A 47 13.41 -10.55 -0.60
CA GLY A 47 14.34 -11.39 -1.36
C GLY A 47 15.42 -10.62 -2.12
N LEU A 48 15.56 -9.33 -1.84
CA LEU A 48 16.61 -8.50 -2.41
C LEU A 48 17.82 -8.56 -1.49
N ASP A 49 18.97 -8.95 -2.03
CA ASP A 49 20.26 -8.95 -1.34
C ASP A 49 20.76 -7.51 -1.15
N GLY A 50 20.16 -6.83 -0.19
CA GLY A 50 20.59 -5.51 0.25
C GLY A 50 21.39 -5.63 1.56
N THR A 51 22.63 -6.02 1.51
CA THR A 51 23.56 -5.82 2.63
C THR A 51 23.95 -4.36 2.66
N MET A 52 23.14 -3.54 3.33
CA MET A 52 23.54 -2.18 3.60
C MET A 52 24.43 -2.15 4.85
N GLU A 53 25.71 -2.28 4.66
CA GLU A 53 26.68 -1.67 5.57
C GLU A 53 26.68 -0.16 5.29
N PHE A 54 25.74 0.56 5.88
CA PHE A 54 25.94 1.99 6.01
C PHE A 54 27.12 2.20 6.96
N ALA A 55 28.27 2.52 6.38
CA ALA A 55 29.37 3.16 7.07
C ALA A 55 28.96 4.59 7.45
N GLY A 56 27.75 4.75 7.99
CA GLY A 56 27.27 5.98 8.57
C GLY A 56 28.02 6.19 9.87
N SER A 57 28.76 7.28 9.96
CA SER A 57 29.37 7.80 11.17
C SER A 57 28.40 7.59 12.33
N ALA A 58 28.86 6.85 13.35
CA ALA A 58 28.10 6.60 14.55
C ALA A 58 27.51 7.93 15.05
N VAL A 59 26.17 8.03 15.05
CA VAL A 59 25.48 9.11 15.77
C VAL A 59 25.78 8.85 17.25
N ARG A 60 26.82 9.47 17.75
CA ARG A 60 27.21 9.36 19.14
C ARG A 60 26.39 10.34 19.96
N GLY A 61 25.60 9.78 20.88
CA GLY A 61 24.96 10.52 21.95
C GLY A 61 23.72 11.34 21.52
N GLY A 62 22.53 10.79 21.67
CA GLY A 62 21.26 11.56 21.76
C GLY A 62 20.88 12.47 20.58
N GLY A 63 21.53 12.34 19.44
CA GLY A 63 21.34 13.19 18.28
C GLY A 63 20.09 12.86 17.46
N SER A 64 19.64 13.83 16.67
CA SER A 64 18.65 13.63 15.62
C SER A 64 19.23 12.74 14.52
N ALA A 65 18.35 12.10 13.72
CA ALA A 65 18.79 11.47 12.47
C ALA A 65 19.48 12.52 11.59
N PRO A 66 20.51 12.13 10.83
CA PRO A 66 21.09 13.01 9.82
C PRO A 66 20.02 13.30 8.75
N GLU A 67 20.22 14.41 8.02
CA GLU A 67 19.37 14.78 6.90
C GLU A 67 19.22 13.62 5.91
N PRO A 68 18.01 13.25 5.49
CA PRO A 68 17.82 12.18 4.53
C PRO A 68 18.37 12.57 3.16
N PRO A 69 19.11 11.69 2.46
CA PRO A 69 19.35 11.87 1.04
C PRO A 69 18.03 11.77 0.26
N SER A 70 18.01 12.18 -1.01
CA SER A 70 16.90 11.81 -1.91
C SER A 70 16.81 10.28 -2.03
N TYR A 71 15.62 9.76 -2.31
CA TYR A 71 15.46 8.31 -2.51
C TYR A 71 16.34 7.78 -3.65
N GLU A 72 16.49 8.54 -4.74
CA GLU A 72 17.39 8.18 -5.85
C GLU A 72 18.82 7.97 -5.36
N SER A 73 19.38 8.93 -4.63
CA SER A 73 20.73 8.81 -4.07
C SER A 73 20.87 7.64 -3.09
N TYR A 74 19.82 7.39 -2.30
CA TYR A 74 19.77 6.26 -1.37
C TYR A 74 19.75 4.92 -2.12
N ARG A 75 18.94 4.81 -3.17
CA ARG A 75 18.85 3.62 -4.04
C ARG A 75 20.15 3.36 -4.79
N ASP A 76 20.78 4.40 -5.35
CA ASP A 76 22.06 4.30 -6.06
C ASP A 76 23.19 3.79 -5.16
N ALA A 77 23.08 4.05 -3.86
CA ALA A 77 23.95 3.47 -2.84
C ALA A 77 23.54 2.04 -2.41
N GLY A 78 22.61 1.38 -3.12
CA GLY A 78 22.10 0.05 -2.80
C GLY A 78 20.97 0.02 -1.79
N GLY A 79 20.33 1.16 -1.52
CA GLY A 79 19.21 1.28 -0.59
C GLY A 79 17.90 0.76 -1.14
N ILE A 80 17.04 0.28 -0.24
CA ILE A 80 15.71 -0.25 -0.58
C ILE A 80 14.69 0.40 0.35
N LEU A 81 13.57 0.84 -0.18
CA LEU A 81 12.47 1.41 0.59
C LEU A 81 11.99 0.45 1.70
N GLY A 82 11.91 0.95 2.93
CA GLY A 82 11.59 0.16 4.12
C GLY A 82 12.81 -0.41 4.84
N LEU A 83 14.01 -0.29 4.27
CA LEU A 83 15.28 -0.72 4.88
C LEU A 83 16.20 0.44 5.26
N GLU A 84 15.70 1.65 5.27
CA GLU A 84 16.43 2.84 5.67
C GLU A 84 17.04 2.67 7.08
N PRO A 85 18.24 3.20 7.32
CA PRO A 85 18.88 3.10 8.64
C PRO A 85 18.10 3.88 9.71
N PHE A 86 17.34 4.90 9.32
CA PHE A 86 16.58 5.76 10.20
C PHE A 86 15.11 5.78 9.79
N PRO A 87 14.15 5.71 10.74
CA PRO A 87 12.74 5.82 10.43
C PRO A 87 12.37 7.18 9.82
N GLU A 88 13.11 8.24 10.14
CA GLU A 88 12.94 9.57 9.55
C GLU A 88 13.23 9.57 8.04
N TRP A 89 14.26 8.84 7.60
CA TRP A 89 14.57 8.68 6.18
C TRP A 89 13.46 7.95 5.45
N TYR A 90 12.96 6.86 6.04
CA TYR A 90 11.83 6.12 5.49
C TYR A 90 10.59 7.02 5.29
N ILE A 91 10.26 7.84 6.30
CA ILE A 91 9.14 8.78 6.22
C ILE A 91 9.39 9.80 5.11
N SER A 92 10.61 10.35 5.02
CA SER A 92 10.98 11.30 3.98
C SER A 92 10.86 10.72 2.57
N HIS A 93 11.36 9.51 2.35
CA HIS A 93 11.26 8.83 1.06
C HIS A 93 9.81 8.51 0.69
N LEU A 94 8.97 8.12 1.64
CA LEU A 94 7.54 7.94 1.36
C LEU A 94 6.88 9.25 0.96
N VAL A 95 7.17 10.35 1.65
CA VAL A 95 6.64 11.68 1.31
C VAL A 95 7.12 12.10 -0.07
N GLU A 96 8.39 11.89 -0.40
CA GLU A 96 8.97 12.14 -1.73
C GLU A 96 8.21 11.35 -2.82
N PHE A 97 7.98 10.06 -2.60
CA PHE A 97 7.20 9.23 -3.51
C PHE A 97 5.80 9.79 -3.75
N PHE A 98 5.06 10.07 -2.68
CA PHE A 98 3.68 10.54 -2.81
C PHE A 98 3.59 11.99 -3.32
N ALA A 99 4.61 12.81 -3.13
CA ALA A 99 4.72 14.10 -3.81
C ALA A 99 4.82 13.91 -5.33
N GLY A 100 5.66 12.99 -5.79
CA GLY A 100 5.74 12.60 -7.20
C GLY A 100 4.45 11.97 -7.73
N ALA A 101 3.82 11.10 -6.95
CA ALA A 101 2.54 10.45 -7.29
C ALA A 101 1.38 11.44 -7.40
N SER A 102 1.47 12.60 -6.76
CA SER A 102 0.45 13.65 -6.85
C SER A 102 0.17 14.10 -8.29
N ARG A 103 1.17 14.06 -9.16
CA ARG A 103 1.08 14.44 -10.58
C ARG A 103 0.10 13.55 -11.34
N VAL A 104 0.17 12.23 -11.11
CA VAL A 104 -0.63 11.24 -11.83
C VAL A 104 -2.05 11.10 -11.28
N LEU A 105 -2.27 11.49 -10.02
CA LEU A 105 -3.59 11.46 -9.41
C LEU A 105 -4.46 12.58 -9.97
N LYS A 106 -5.69 12.26 -10.38
CA LYS A 106 -6.69 13.25 -10.83
C LYS A 106 -6.97 14.26 -9.71
N ARG A 107 -7.39 15.47 -10.08
CA ARG A 107 -7.74 16.52 -9.08
C ARG A 107 -8.83 16.08 -8.12
N ALA A 108 -9.76 15.25 -8.60
CA ALA A 108 -10.83 14.65 -7.80
C ALA A 108 -10.45 13.28 -7.24
N GLY A 109 -9.22 12.84 -7.44
CA GLY A 109 -8.73 11.55 -6.98
C GLY A 109 -8.42 11.51 -5.49
N SER A 110 -8.33 10.30 -4.97
CA SER A 110 -8.04 10.00 -3.57
C SER A 110 -6.80 9.11 -3.44
N LEU A 111 -6.12 9.24 -2.31
CA LEU A 111 -4.99 8.41 -1.93
C LEU A 111 -5.30 7.74 -0.59
N TRP A 112 -5.33 6.40 -0.57
CA TRP A 112 -5.46 5.59 0.63
C TRP A 112 -4.18 4.84 0.90
N ILE A 113 -3.60 5.04 2.08
CA ILE A 113 -2.33 4.42 2.48
C ILE A 113 -2.50 3.67 3.77
N ASN A 114 -2.12 2.38 3.76
CA ASN A 114 -2.04 1.57 4.97
C ASN A 114 -0.64 1.60 5.55
N LEU A 115 -0.54 1.87 6.84
CA LEU A 115 0.71 1.79 7.60
C LEU A 115 0.50 1.16 8.96
N GLY A 116 1.41 0.26 9.34
CA GLY A 116 1.54 -0.26 10.68
C GLY A 116 2.69 0.40 11.44
N ASP A 117 2.57 0.44 12.76
CA ASP A 117 3.63 0.95 13.63
C ASP A 117 4.58 -0.17 14.09
N THR A 118 5.73 0.22 14.60
CA THR A 118 6.73 -0.70 15.13
C THR A 118 7.49 -0.09 16.29
N TYR A 119 8.21 -0.94 17.01
CA TYR A 119 9.07 -0.53 18.11
C TYR A 119 10.53 -0.48 17.67
N PHE A 120 11.28 0.47 18.23
CA PHE A 120 12.71 0.53 18.01
C PHE A 120 13.39 -0.67 18.64
N ALA A 121 14.18 -1.37 17.84
CA ALA A 121 15.07 -2.42 18.30
C ALA A 121 16.46 -2.19 17.70
N ARG A 122 17.47 -2.18 18.55
CA ARG A 122 18.87 -2.02 18.14
C ARG A 122 19.31 -3.14 17.20
N TRP A 123 18.77 -4.34 17.43
CA TRP A 123 18.96 -5.50 16.59
C TRP A 123 17.62 -5.99 16.11
N ALA A 124 17.32 -5.77 14.86
CA ALA A 124 16.15 -6.35 14.23
C ALA A 124 16.59 -7.46 13.27
N SER A 125 15.98 -8.64 13.41
CA SER A 125 16.09 -9.67 12.37
C SER A 125 15.11 -9.31 11.26
N ILE A 126 15.61 -8.91 10.11
CA ILE A 126 14.82 -8.68 8.91
C ILE A 126 14.59 -10.05 8.28
N ARG A 127 13.36 -10.36 7.92
CA ARG A 127 12.99 -11.67 7.39
C ARG A 127 13.12 -11.67 5.88
N ASP A 128 13.77 -12.70 5.39
CA ASP A 128 13.87 -13.03 3.99
C ASP A 128 12.61 -13.68 3.54
N GLN A 129 11.71 -13.75 3.10
CA GLN A 129 10.47 -14.40 2.68
C GLN A 129 9.54 -14.90 3.80
N GLY A 130 8.32 -14.50 3.71
CA GLY A 130 7.05 -15.00 4.19
C GLY A 130 7.05 -16.01 5.32
N ARG A 131 6.42 -16.16 6.23
CA ARG A 131 6.11 -16.93 7.44
C ARG A 131 7.03 -16.65 8.62
N GLN A 132 6.38 -16.36 9.71
CA GLN A 132 6.95 -16.36 11.05
C GLN A 132 7.39 -17.79 11.40
N GLY A 133 8.62 -18.14 11.11
CA GLY A 133 9.23 -19.41 11.42
C GLY A 133 10.74 -19.30 11.40
N TYR A 134 11.42 -20.07 12.21
CA TYR A 134 12.87 -20.20 12.24
C TYR A 134 13.36 -20.71 10.87
N SER A 135 13.89 -19.84 10.02
CA SER A 135 14.57 -20.24 8.79
C SER A 135 15.94 -19.60 8.72
N GLU A 136 16.88 -20.37 8.21
CA GLU A 136 18.23 -19.97 7.87
C GLU A 136 18.19 -18.81 6.88
N GLY A 137 19.09 -17.84 6.99
CA GLY A 137 19.14 -16.65 6.13
C GLY A 137 18.54 -15.39 6.77
N ARG A 138 19.03 -15.01 7.95
CA ARG A 138 18.59 -13.79 8.63
C ARG A 138 19.55 -12.65 8.32
N THR A 139 19.13 -11.72 7.49
CA THR A 139 19.80 -10.42 7.42
C THR A 139 19.55 -9.69 8.73
N ARG A 140 20.60 -9.37 9.47
CA ARG A 140 20.52 -8.61 10.71
C ARG A 140 20.70 -7.13 10.39
N ARG A 141 19.66 -6.36 10.63
CA ARG A 141 19.77 -4.92 10.64
C ARG A 141 20.37 -4.47 11.95
N ARG A 142 21.44 -3.68 11.88
CA ARG A 142 22.00 -2.97 13.02
C ARG A 142 21.49 -1.52 12.97
N ALA A 143 20.69 -1.13 13.93
CA ALA A 143 20.39 0.27 14.12
C ALA A 143 21.65 1.02 14.58
N PRO A 144 21.77 2.33 14.28
CA PRO A 144 22.89 3.12 14.69
C PRO A 144 23.16 2.98 16.21
N ALA A 145 24.41 2.78 16.59
CA ALA A 145 24.81 2.70 17.99
C ALA A 145 24.75 4.10 18.63
N GLY A 146 24.46 4.15 19.92
CA GLY A 146 24.75 5.35 20.71
C GLY A 146 23.60 6.31 20.93
N GLY A 147 22.47 5.83 21.47
CA GLY A 147 21.49 6.74 22.09
C GLY A 147 20.59 7.52 21.15
N TYR A 148 20.57 7.16 19.86
CA TYR A 148 19.67 7.79 18.87
C TYR A 148 18.19 7.60 19.24
N ARG A 149 17.80 6.40 19.65
CA ARG A 149 16.46 6.07 20.16
C ARG A 149 16.58 5.10 21.33
N HIS A 150 15.60 5.16 22.20
CA HIS A 150 15.53 4.18 23.29
C HIS A 150 15.03 2.83 22.79
N GLU A 151 15.67 1.76 23.21
CA GLU A 151 15.16 0.40 23.01
C GLU A 151 13.72 0.29 23.49
N LYS A 152 12.91 -0.48 22.77
CA LYS A 152 11.48 -0.70 23.06
C LYS A 152 10.58 0.53 22.90
N GLN A 153 11.08 1.65 22.40
CA GLN A 153 10.26 2.83 22.14
C GLN A 153 9.35 2.58 20.94
N LEU A 154 8.05 2.88 21.06
CA LEU A 154 7.13 2.96 19.92
C LEU A 154 7.53 4.13 19.01
N LEU A 155 7.66 3.86 17.71
CA LEU A 155 8.22 4.86 16.79
C LEU A 155 7.20 5.85 16.25
N LEU A 156 5.91 5.56 16.34
CA LEU A 156 4.81 6.39 15.83
C LEU A 156 4.97 6.69 14.32
N ILE A 157 5.44 5.70 13.55
CA ILE A 157 5.67 5.86 12.11
C ILE A 157 4.42 6.33 11.38
N PRO A 158 3.21 5.73 11.59
CA PRO A 158 2.01 6.20 10.92
C PRO A 158 1.68 7.66 11.23
N ALA A 159 1.75 8.06 12.49
CA ALA A 159 1.44 9.43 12.90
C ALA A 159 2.45 10.44 12.33
N ARG A 160 3.75 10.13 12.36
CA ARG A 160 4.82 10.97 11.79
C ARG A 160 4.65 11.12 10.29
N PHE A 161 4.33 10.04 9.59
CA PHE A 161 4.06 10.06 8.15
C PHE A 161 2.85 10.93 7.84
N ALA A 162 1.74 10.79 8.58
CA ALA A 162 0.53 11.57 8.33
C ALA A 162 0.78 13.08 8.51
N ILE A 163 1.54 13.48 9.54
CA ILE A 163 1.95 14.87 9.77
C ILE A 163 2.84 15.36 8.63
N ALA A 164 3.86 14.59 8.24
CA ALA A 164 4.77 14.98 7.17
C ALA A 164 4.04 15.12 5.81
N MET A 165 3.04 14.29 5.53
CA MET A 165 2.19 14.43 4.34
C MET A 165 1.36 15.72 4.38
N GLN A 166 0.83 16.11 5.55
CA GLN A 166 0.13 17.39 5.70
C GLN A 166 1.08 18.57 5.46
N ASP A 167 2.29 18.51 6.01
CA ASP A 167 3.33 19.53 5.79
C ASP A 167 3.74 19.62 4.31
N ALA A 168 3.75 18.49 3.61
CA ALA A 168 3.96 18.42 2.15
C ALA A 168 2.74 18.89 1.32
N GLY A 169 1.65 19.32 1.96
CA GLY A 169 0.51 19.95 1.31
C GLY A 169 -0.66 19.02 0.98
N TRP A 170 -0.64 17.78 1.42
CA TRP A 170 -1.79 16.89 1.33
C TRP A 170 -2.86 17.26 2.38
N ILE A 171 -4.12 16.98 2.07
CA ILE A 171 -5.24 17.15 3.01
C ILE A 171 -5.61 15.76 3.54
N LEU A 172 -5.33 15.50 4.81
CA LEU A 172 -5.77 14.29 5.51
C LEU A 172 -7.27 14.40 5.79
N ARG A 173 -8.04 13.44 5.28
CA ARG A 173 -9.49 13.39 5.43
C ARG A 173 -9.93 12.43 6.54
N ASN A 174 -9.28 11.27 6.62
CA ASN A 174 -9.55 10.26 7.64
C ASN A 174 -8.26 9.56 8.06
N ASP A 175 -8.22 9.18 9.31
CA ASP A 175 -7.37 8.15 9.88
C ASP A 175 -8.28 6.99 10.30
N LEU A 176 -8.39 5.98 9.43
CA LEU A 176 -9.21 4.81 9.68
C LEU A 176 -8.38 3.74 10.38
N ILE A 177 -8.90 3.21 11.47
CA ILE A 177 -8.25 2.15 12.25
C ILE A 177 -8.74 0.78 11.79
N TRP A 178 -7.84 -0.03 11.27
CA TRP A 178 -8.08 -1.45 11.07
C TRP A 178 -7.63 -2.23 12.29
N ALA A 179 -8.57 -2.61 13.15
CA ALA A 179 -8.33 -3.41 14.34
C ALA A 179 -8.35 -4.90 14.01
N LYS A 180 -7.33 -5.61 14.48
CA LYS A 180 -7.12 -7.06 14.28
C LYS A 180 -7.54 -7.80 15.55
N PRO A 181 -8.62 -8.60 15.55
CA PRO A 181 -9.16 -9.22 16.77
C PRO A 181 -8.19 -10.24 17.40
N ALA A 182 -7.32 -10.84 16.59
CA ALA A 182 -6.33 -11.81 17.05
C ALA A 182 -4.93 -11.40 16.55
N PRO A 183 -4.25 -10.46 17.23
CA PRO A 183 -2.88 -10.11 16.85
C PRO A 183 -1.94 -11.30 17.05
N LEU A 184 -0.94 -11.39 16.18
CA LEU A 184 0.05 -12.48 16.24
C LEU A 184 0.68 -12.58 17.64
N PRO A 185 0.83 -13.80 18.19
CA PRO A 185 1.55 -14.00 19.44
C PRO A 185 2.96 -13.41 19.35
N ARG A 186 3.34 -12.65 20.35
CA ARG A 186 4.70 -12.11 20.49
C ARG A 186 5.22 -12.39 21.91
N PRO A 187 6.53 -12.58 22.08
CA PRO A 187 7.10 -12.97 23.36
C PRO A 187 7.17 -11.82 24.38
N GLU A 188 6.93 -10.57 23.94
CA GLU A 188 7.04 -9.43 24.85
C GLU A 188 5.92 -9.44 25.89
N SER A 189 6.32 -9.29 27.17
CA SER A 189 5.41 -9.29 28.33
C SER A 189 5.28 -7.91 29.00
N ASP A 190 6.06 -6.94 28.57
CA ASP A 190 6.18 -5.60 29.17
C ASP A 190 5.42 -4.50 28.42
N ARG A 191 4.60 -4.87 27.47
CA ARG A 191 3.76 -3.94 26.69
C ARG A 191 2.57 -4.63 26.04
N LEU A 192 1.59 -3.84 25.62
CA LEU A 192 0.49 -4.34 24.81
C LEU A 192 0.96 -4.70 23.39
N LYS A 193 0.26 -5.64 22.77
CA LYS A 193 0.50 -6.04 21.37
C LYS A 193 -0.08 -4.98 20.44
N LEU A 194 0.63 -4.66 19.37
CA LEU A 194 0.07 -3.88 18.28
C LEU A 194 -1.03 -4.70 17.59
N SER A 195 -2.26 -4.26 17.75
CA SER A 195 -3.45 -4.96 17.25
C SER A 195 -4.21 -4.15 16.21
N HIS A 196 -3.65 -3.08 15.70
CA HIS A 196 -4.26 -2.25 14.66
C HIS A 196 -3.22 -1.71 13.69
N GLU A 197 -3.71 -1.27 12.56
CA GLU A 197 -2.99 -0.50 11.54
C GLU A 197 -3.83 0.69 11.12
N HIS A 198 -3.19 1.69 10.54
CA HIS A 198 -3.81 2.93 10.09
C HIS A 198 -4.05 2.92 8.59
N TRP A 199 -5.19 3.40 8.15
CA TRP A 199 -5.52 3.70 6.78
C TRP A 199 -5.79 5.19 6.63
N PHE A 200 -4.83 5.91 6.08
CA PHE A 200 -4.94 7.33 5.87
C PHE A 200 -5.60 7.65 4.54
N HIS A 201 -6.63 8.49 4.56
CA HIS A 201 -7.26 9.06 3.38
C HIS A 201 -6.73 10.45 3.11
N PHE A 202 -6.00 10.63 2.04
CA PHE A 202 -5.52 11.93 1.59
C PHE A 202 -6.17 12.34 0.27
N VAL A 203 -6.32 13.65 0.11
CA VAL A 203 -6.75 14.28 -1.15
C VAL A 203 -5.87 15.47 -1.46
N HIS A 204 -5.88 15.91 -2.73
CA HIS A 204 -5.12 17.07 -3.16
C HIS A 204 -5.54 18.35 -2.47
N ARG A 205 -4.56 19.17 -2.11
CA ARG A 205 -4.80 20.58 -1.86
C ARG A 205 -5.21 21.25 -3.18
N GLN A 206 -6.30 21.99 -3.16
CA GLN A 206 -6.81 22.74 -4.30
C GLN A 206 -6.78 24.24 -3.98
N PRO A 207 -6.74 25.11 -5.01
CA PRO A 207 -6.78 26.58 -4.80
C PRO A 207 -8.04 27.05 -4.06
N SER A 208 -9.15 26.29 -4.17
CA SER A 208 -10.38 26.59 -3.43
C SER A 208 -10.25 26.18 -1.96
N ALA A 209 -10.87 26.94 -1.04
CA ALA A 209 -10.86 26.66 0.38
C ALA A 209 -11.51 25.30 0.76
N ARG A 210 -12.27 24.71 -0.16
CA ARG A 210 -12.92 23.39 0.03
C ARG A 210 -12.46 22.44 -1.07
N PRO A 211 -11.73 21.35 -0.73
CA PRO A 211 -11.31 20.37 -1.72
C PRO A 211 -12.54 19.66 -2.30
N LYS A 212 -12.55 19.51 -3.63
CA LYS A 212 -13.56 18.72 -4.34
C LYS A 212 -12.91 17.42 -4.81
N TYR A 213 -13.41 16.29 -4.35
CA TYR A 213 -12.94 14.96 -4.72
C TYR A 213 -14.12 14.01 -4.86
N TYR A 214 -13.90 12.91 -5.58
CA TYR A 214 -14.91 11.86 -5.69
C TYR A 214 -15.00 11.11 -4.37
N TYR A 215 -16.19 11.03 -3.80
CA TYR A 215 -16.44 10.25 -2.60
C TYR A 215 -17.91 9.83 -2.55
N ASP A 216 -18.16 8.52 -2.60
CA ASP A 216 -19.50 7.93 -2.60
C ASP A 216 -19.62 6.89 -1.47
N LEU A 217 -20.46 7.17 -0.49
CA LEU A 217 -20.72 6.27 0.63
C LEU A 217 -21.88 5.30 0.39
N SER A 218 -22.61 5.42 -0.73
CA SER A 218 -23.79 4.59 -1.02
C SER A 218 -23.47 3.10 -1.11
N GLY A 219 -22.23 2.74 -1.47
CA GLY A 219 -21.73 1.37 -1.48
C GLY A 219 -21.01 0.91 -0.21
N SER A 220 -20.99 1.73 0.85
CA SER A 220 -20.29 1.42 2.10
C SER A 220 -21.22 0.75 3.10
N GLU A 221 -21.02 -0.53 3.37
CA GLU A 221 -21.74 -1.28 4.42
C GLU A 221 -21.36 -0.83 5.84
N GLU A 222 -20.31 -0.02 5.99
CA GLU A 222 -19.72 0.35 7.28
C GLU A 222 -20.44 1.51 7.98
N GLY A 223 -21.45 2.10 7.36
CA GLY A 223 -22.16 3.24 7.92
C GLY A 223 -21.30 4.48 8.21
N GLY A 224 -20.17 4.61 7.47
CA GLY A 224 -19.27 5.75 7.58
C GLY A 224 -18.35 5.77 8.81
N ARG A 225 -18.16 4.64 9.49
CA ARG A 225 -17.28 4.55 10.66
C ARG A 225 -15.82 4.48 10.23
N ASP A 226 -14.95 5.05 11.06
CA ASP A 226 -13.49 5.06 10.88
C ASP A 226 -12.75 3.96 11.67
N VAL A 227 -13.47 2.97 12.19
CA VAL A 227 -12.91 1.79 12.85
C VAL A 227 -13.51 0.53 12.26
N ILE A 228 -12.64 -0.36 11.75
CA ILE A 228 -13.00 -1.66 11.19
C ILE A 228 -12.35 -2.75 12.02
N ILE A 229 -13.15 -3.74 12.41
CA ILE A 229 -12.66 -4.90 13.16
C ILE A 229 -12.78 -6.13 12.25
N CYS A 230 -11.66 -6.59 11.72
CA CYS A 230 -11.62 -7.83 10.94
C CYS A 230 -10.24 -8.50 10.99
N ALA A 231 -10.24 -9.82 10.84
CA ALA A 231 -9.02 -10.60 10.81
C ALA A 231 -8.25 -10.37 9.49
N PRO A 232 -6.90 -10.41 9.52
CA PRO A 232 -6.10 -10.45 8.30
C PRO A 232 -6.47 -11.68 7.45
N THR A 233 -6.45 -11.53 6.13
CA THR A 233 -6.66 -12.65 5.22
C THR A 233 -5.32 -13.35 4.95
N ALA A 234 -5.34 -14.67 4.78
CA ALA A 234 -4.17 -15.41 4.33
C ALA A 234 -3.74 -14.92 2.94
N GLY A 235 -2.48 -14.58 2.81
CA GLY A 235 -1.91 -14.16 1.52
C GLY A 235 -1.72 -15.34 0.55
N ARG A 236 -1.64 -15.05 -0.75
CA ARG A 236 -1.24 -16.00 -1.78
C ARG A 236 0.28 -16.22 -1.73
N ALA A 237 0.75 -17.39 -2.13
CA ALA A 237 2.18 -17.71 -2.30
C ALA A 237 3.07 -17.39 -1.09
N GLY A 238 2.59 -17.66 0.15
CA GLY A 238 3.40 -17.41 1.35
C GLY A 238 3.45 -15.95 1.83
N HIS A 239 2.80 -15.01 1.14
CA HIS A 239 2.65 -13.64 1.59
C HIS A 239 1.77 -13.59 2.85
N SER A 240 2.33 -13.22 3.99
CA SER A 240 1.71 -13.39 5.31
C SER A 240 0.63 -12.37 5.65
N ALA A 241 0.35 -11.38 4.80
CA ALA A 241 -0.59 -10.31 5.10
C ALA A 241 -1.15 -9.67 3.82
N ALA A 242 -2.13 -10.33 3.21
CA ALA A 242 -2.96 -9.66 2.22
C ALA A 242 -4.08 -8.89 2.94
N PHE A 243 -4.49 -7.76 2.37
CA PHE A 243 -5.62 -7.01 2.88
C PHE A 243 -6.90 -7.85 2.87
N PRO A 244 -7.70 -7.81 3.93
CA PRO A 244 -9.05 -8.35 3.86
C PRO A 244 -9.88 -7.55 2.84
N PRO A 245 -10.69 -8.20 2.01
CA PRO A 245 -11.64 -7.51 1.14
C PRO A 245 -12.50 -6.49 1.90
N ALA A 246 -12.94 -6.83 3.10
CA ALA A 246 -13.72 -5.94 3.97
C ALA A 246 -13.04 -4.59 4.24
N VAL A 247 -11.70 -4.53 4.22
CA VAL A 247 -10.97 -3.28 4.40
C VAL A 247 -10.86 -2.50 3.11
N ILE A 248 -10.54 -3.15 1.98
CA ILE A 248 -10.20 -2.40 0.74
C ILE A 248 -11.39 -2.16 -0.18
N ARG A 249 -12.37 -3.07 -0.27
CA ARG A 249 -13.54 -2.91 -1.15
C ARG A 249 -14.32 -1.62 -0.90
N PRO A 250 -14.66 -1.24 0.34
CA PRO A 250 -15.35 0.03 0.58
C PRO A 250 -14.52 1.25 0.16
N ARG A 251 -13.17 1.20 0.23
CA ARG A 251 -12.29 2.30 -0.20
C ARG A 251 -12.26 2.43 -1.71
N ILE A 252 -12.21 1.30 -2.42
CA ILE A 252 -12.30 1.28 -3.88
C ILE A 252 -13.66 1.85 -4.34
N LEU A 253 -14.76 1.38 -3.74
CA LEU A 253 -16.10 1.80 -4.10
C LEU A 253 -16.32 3.29 -3.82
N SER A 254 -15.95 3.76 -2.63
CA SER A 254 -16.19 5.14 -2.22
C SER A 254 -15.29 6.15 -2.92
N SER A 255 -14.08 5.76 -3.32
CA SER A 255 -13.04 6.71 -3.75
C SER A 255 -12.66 6.60 -5.23
N SER A 256 -13.32 5.73 -6.00
CA SER A 256 -13.13 5.64 -7.45
C SER A 256 -14.48 5.44 -8.18
N PRO A 257 -14.73 6.14 -9.30
CA PRO A 257 -15.91 5.92 -10.10
C PRO A 257 -15.88 4.56 -10.80
N PRO A 258 -17.02 4.01 -11.26
CA PRO A 258 -17.02 2.86 -12.17
C PRO A 258 -16.09 3.09 -13.36
N ALA A 259 -15.35 2.05 -13.78
CA ALA A 259 -14.31 2.09 -14.79
C ALA A 259 -13.14 3.07 -14.52
N GLY A 260 -13.08 3.68 -13.35
CA GLY A 260 -11.94 4.48 -12.90
C GLY A 260 -10.66 3.64 -12.74
N LEU A 261 -9.50 4.26 -12.85
CA LEU A 261 -8.21 3.60 -12.69
C LEU A 261 -7.75 3.62 -11.22
N VAL A 262 -7.56 2.43 -10.67
CA VAL A 262 -6.96 2.20 -9.34
C VAL A 262 -5.51 1.80 -9.53
N LEU A 263 -4.60 2.53 -8.89
CA LEU A 263 -3.16 2.26 -8.86
C LEU A 263 -2.75 1.74 -7.48
N ASP A 264 -2.08 0.61 -7.43
CA ASP A 264 -1.31 0.15 -6.27
C ASP A 264 0.19 0.12 -6.61
N PRO A 265 0.97 1.15 -6.22
CA PRO A 265 2.40 1.22 -6.56
C PRO A 265 3.29 0.24 -5.78
N PHE A 266 2.75 -0.53 -4.83
CA PHE A 266 3.44 -1.56 -4.06
C PHE A 266 2.56 -2.81 -3.97
N CYS A 267 2.12 -3.33 -5.13
CA CYS A 267 0.97 -4.23 -5.21
C CYS A 267 1.20 -5.64 -4.65
N GLY A 268 2.44 -6.02 -4.36
CA GLY A 268 2.75 -7.35 -3.84
C GLY A 268 2.19 -8.44 -4.73
N THR A 269 1.29 -9.27 -4.19
CA THR A 269 0.63 -10.35 -4.92
C THR A 269 -0.67 -9.94 -5.62
N GLY A 270 -0.94 -8.64 -5.76
CA GLY A 270 -2.01 -8.07 -6.58
C GLY A 270 -3.42 -8.12 -5.96
N ARG A 271 -3.56 -8.18 -4.63
CA ARG A 271 -4.88 -8.23 -3.98
C ARG A 271 -5.73 -7.00 -4.32
N ALA A 272 -5.19 -5.80 -4.18
CA ALA A 272 -5.92 -4.58 -4.49
C ALA A 272 -6.35 -4.52 -5.96
N LEU A 273 -5.54 -5.06 -6.86
CA LEU A 273 -5.82 -5.09 -8.30
C LEU A 273 -7.01 -6.00 -8.63
N THR A 274 -6.99 -7.24 -8.10
CA THR A 274 -8.09 -8.20 -8.32
C THR A 274 -9.40 -7.70 -7.73
N GLU A 275 -9.40 -7.12 -6.53
CA GLU A 275 -10.61 -6.53 -5.94
C GLU A 275 -11.11 -5.33 -6.76
N SER A 276 -10.21 -4.51 -7.33
CA SER A 276 -10.60 -3.41 -8.21
C SER A 276 -11.31 -3.89 -9.47
N LEU A 277 -10.78 -4.92 -10.13
CA LEU A 277 -11.39 -5.53 -11.31
C LEU A 277 -12.76 -6.13 -10.99
N GLU A 278 -12.90 -6.88 -9.89
CA GLU A 278 -14.18 -7.43 -9.44
C GLU A 278 -15.23 -6.34 -9.16
N LEU A 279 -14.78 -5.17 -8.74
CA LEU A 279 -15.62 -4.00 -8.50
C LEU A 279 -15.82 -3.12 -9.74
N GLN A 280 -15.45 -3.62 -10.93
CA GLN A 280 -15.60 -2.90 -12.20
C GLN A 280 -14.75 -1.62 -12.28
N ARG A 281 -13.53 -1.65 -11.75
CA ARG A 281 -12.52 -0.61 -11.92
C ARG A 281 -11.34 -1.17 -12.72
N ASN A 282 -10.67 -0.31 -13.48
CA ASN A 282 -9.39 -0.66 -14.10
C ASN A 282 -8.31 -0.71 -13.00
N ALA A 283 -7.30 -1.54 -13.19
CA ALA A 283 -6.27 -1.76 -12.18
C ALA A 283 -4.86 -1.69 -12.78
N LEU A 284 -3.97 -0.98 -12.10
CA LEU A 284 -2.55 -0.93 -12.42
C LEU A 284 -1.74 -1.17 -11.15
N GLY A 285 -0.76 -2.06 -11.19
CA GLY A 285 0.12 -2.34 -10.09
C GLY A 285 1.59 -2.20 -10.45
N PHE A 286 2.41 -1.78 -9.48
CA PHE A 286 3.86 -1.83 -9.56
C PHE A 286 4.40 -2.77 -8.48
N GLU A 287 5.41 -3.56 -8.81
CA GLU A 287 6.04 -4.47 -7.86
C GLU A 287 7.52 -4.62 -8.17
N LEU A 288 8.35 -4.46 -7.16
CA LEU A 288 9.80 -4.52 -7.26
C LEU A 288 10.31 -5.97 -7.33
N SER A 289 9.64 -6.89 -6.65
CA SER A 289 10.00 -8.32 -6.64
C SER A 289 9.45 -9.00 -7.89
N GLU A 290 10.33 -9.55 -8.74
CA GLU A 290 9.95 -10.32 -9.93
C GLU A 290 9.01 -11.48 -9.59
N VAL A 291 9.27 -12.18 -8.49
CA VAL A 291 8.43 -13.30 -8.01
C VAL A 291 7.01 -12.83 -7.68
N TYR A 292 6.87 -11.73 -6.95
CA TYR A 292 5.55 -11.21 -6.60
C TYR A 292 4.85 -10.57 -7.79
N ALA A 293 5.58 -9.90 -8.68
CA ALA A 293 5.03 -9.37 -9.91
C ALA A 293 4.42 -10.49 -10.78
N ALA A 294 5.11 -11.61 -10.96
CA ALA A 294 4.58 -12.76 -11.69
C ALA A 294 3.31 -13.36 -11.05
N VAL A 295 3.26 -13.41 -9.70
CA VAL A 295 2.05 -13.85 -8.98
C VAL A 295 0.90 -12.88 -9.17
N ALA A 296 1.16 -11.57 -9.10
CA ALA A 296 0.17 -10.53 -9.30
C ALA A 296 -0.37 -10.54 -10.75
N GLU A 297 0.50 -10.65 -11.76
CA GLU A 297 0.09 -10.78 -13.16
C GLU A 297 -0.82 -11.99 -13.40
N SER A 298 -0.44 -13.14 -12.85
CA SER A 298 -1.26 -14.35 -12.94
C SER A 298 -2.64 -14.15 -12.33
N ALA A 299 -2.71 -13.49 -11.15
CA ALA A 299 -3.96 -13.23 -10.46
C ALA A 299 -4.85 -12.24 -11.23
N VAL A 300 -4.27 -11.17 -11.78
CA VAL A 300 -4.99 -10.17 -12.60
C VAL A 300 -5.54 -10.82 -13.87
N ARG A 301 -4.72 -11.63 -14.56
CA ARG A 301 -5.13 -12.36 -15.77
C ARG A 301 -6.29 -13.32 -15.50
N ALA A 302 -6.22 -14.08 -14.41
CA ALA A 302 -7.30 -14.97 -14.00
C ALA A 302 -8.60 -14.20 -13.70
N SER A 303 -8.51 -13.07 -12.97
CA SER A 303 -9.66 -12.23 -12.67
C SER A 303 -10.32 -11.66 -13.93
N LEU A 304 -9.53 -11.19 -14.91
CA LEU A 304 -10.07 -10.72 -16.19
C LEU A 304 -10.74 -11.83 -17.01
N ALA A 305 -10.18 -13.04 -17.01
CA ALA A 305 -10.76 -14.20 -17.68
C ALA A 305 -12.10 -14.60 -17.05
N ASP A 306 -12.18 -14.62 -15.72
CA ASP A 306 -13.42 -14.93 -14.98
C ASP A 306 -14.52 -13.88 -15.25
N LEU A 307 -14.16 -12.60 -15.31
CA LEU A 307 -15.10 -11.53 -15.62
C LEU A 307 -15.63 -11.65 -17.07
N ALA A 308 -14.75 -11.95 -18.03
CA ALA A 308 -15.15 -12.18 -19.41
C ALA A 308 -16.09 -13.39 -19.55
N ALA A 309 -15.81 -14.48 -18.84
CA ALA A 309 -16.66 -15.67 -18.82
C ALA A 309 -18.05 -15.39 -18.23
N LYS A 310 -18.14 -14.60 -17.17
CA LYS A 310 -19.42 -14.18 -16.56
C LYS A 310 -20.23 -13.28 -17.49
N GLY A 311 -19.58 -12.37 -18.23
CA GLY A 311 -20.23 -11.54 -19.25
C GLY A 311 -20.82 -12.37 -20.41
N HIS A 312 -20.16 -13.43 -20.83
CA HIS A 312 -20.69 -14.36 -21.85
C HIS A 312 -21.86 -15.22 -21.34
N CYS A 313 -21.90 -15.57 -20.05
CA CYS A 313 -23.01 -16.33 -19.47
C CYS A 313 -24.30 -15.49 -19.28
N SER A 314 -24.20 -14.19 -19.09
CA SER A 314 -25.37 -13.31 -18.92
C SER A 314 -26.10 -13.02 -20.23
N VAL A 315 -25.49 -13.25 -21.40
CA VAL A 315 -26.14 -13.07 -22.73
C VAL A 315 -26.87 -14.34 -23.21
N GLY A 316 -26.65 -15.50 -22.56
CA GLY A 316 -27.22 -16.78 -22.96
C GLY A 316 -28.58 -17.17 -22.32
N HIS A 317 -29.22 -16.33 -21.49
CA HIS A 317 -30.42 -16.71 -20.74
C HIS A 317 -31.67 -15.84 -21.05
N SER A 318 -31.75 -15.27 -22.19
CA SER A 318 -33.00 -14.68 -22.66
C SER A 318 -33.34 -15.21 -24.05
N ASP A 319 -33.76 -16.47 -24.16
CA ASP A 319 -34.70 -16.96 -25.17
C ASP A 319 -34.98 -18.44 -24.95
N VAL A 320 -35.86 -18.76 -24.01
CA VAL A 320 -36.78 -19.90 -24.16
C VAL A 320 -38.14 -19.42 -23.69
N GLY A 321 -38.95 -19.04 -24.66
CA GLY A 321 -40.35 -18.74 -24.46
C GLY A 321 -41.08 -19.96 -23.91
N CYS A 322 -41.86 -19.76 -22.88
CA CYS A 322 -42.99 -20.63 -22.56
C CYS A 322 -44.22 -20.12 -23.25
N HIS A 323 -44.51 -20.71 -24.41
CA HIS A 323 -45.88 -20.87 -24.86
C HIS A 323 -46.36 -22.22 -24.30
N GLN A 324 -47.23 -22.20 -23.31
CA GLN A 324 -48.53 -22.87 -23.20
C GLN A 324 -49.11 -22.61 -21.81
#